data_23ccf6f8e0312c8dd60f8c37c7ee00a7
#
_entry.id   23ccf6f8e0312c8dd60f8c37c7ee00a7
#
_cell.length_a   1.000
_cell.length_b   1.000
_cell.length_c   1.000
_cell.angle_alpha   90.00
_cell.angle_beta   90.00
_cell.angle_gamma   90.00
#
_symmetry.space_group_name_H-M   'P 1'
#
loop_
_entity.id
_entity.type
_entity.pdbx_description
1 polymer ?
#
loop_
_entity_poly.entity_id
_entity_poly.type
_entity_poly.pdbx_seq_one_letter_code
_entity_poly.pdbx_strand_id
1 'polypeptide(L)'
;YLEIVAELHDAFIDELPENLLNLEIAPNDHITRWAATYMAHTADRDLSKMLDAALQRTYSASPAERFFTGGGLQVFNNFQKKEDSRVPTVLESLKESINLPFVRLMRDIVAYSSSYQTAGSTSLLLKNDKDPRREDYLRRFADKEGSAFLQRFWRKYQKKTEEDRLTTFFEGLKQTPDRLAAVHRYLLPDSDFATFSAFLQQRLPEENLTVKDIDELYNKYGPGKFSLMDQGYIARVHPLELWLLSFMQKNPQATFKEAVEASAEQRQQVYR
;
A
#
# COMPACT_ATOMS: atom_id res chain seq x y z
N TYR A 1 2.52 18.34 -6.86
CA TYR A 1 3.92 18.78 -6.76
C TYR A 1 4.07 20.27 -7.01
N LEU A 2 3.58 20.80 -8.13
CA LEU A 2 3.70 22.22 -8.46
C LEU A 2 2.92 23.12 -7.49
N GLU A 3 1.81 22.65 -6.94
CA GLU A 3 1.08 23.33 -5.86
C GLU A 3 1.96 23.49 -4.60
N ILE A 4 2.68 22.44 -4.21
CA ILE A 4 3.63 22.51 -3.09
C ILE A 4 4.74 23.55 -3.37
N VAL A 5 5.24 23.59 -4.60
CA VAL A 5 6.26 24.60 -4.98
C VAL A 5 5.70 26.01 -4.92
N ALA A 6 4.45 26.21 -5.33
CA ALA A 6 3.78 27.50 -5.22
C ALA A 6 3.54 27.92 -3.76
N GLU A 7 3.08 26.98 -2.89
CA GLU A 7 2.93 27.23 -1.45
C GLU A 7 4.26 27.63 -0.80
N LEU A 8 5.35 26.97 -1.16
CA LEU A 8 6.69 27.30 -0.66
C LEU A 8 7.21 28.62 -1.22
N HIS A 9 6.90 28.94 -2.47
CA HIS A 9 7.20 30.25 -3.06
C HIS A 9 6.53 31.37 -2.25
N ASP A 10 5.23 31.25 -1.99
CA ASP A 10 4.47 32.26 -1.23
C ASP A 10 4.98 32.40 0.21
N ALA A 11 5.41 31.28 0.82
CA ALA A 11 6.00 31.30 2.15
C ALA A 11 7.39 31.96 2.19
N PHE A 12 8.16 31.94 1.10
CA PHE A 12 9.56 32.35 1.06
C PHE A 12 9.83 33.66 0.28
N ILE A 13 8.82 34.22 -0.40
CA ILE A 13 9.00 35.36 -1.30
C ILE A 13 9.58 36.57 -0.61
N ASP A 14 9.17 36.86 0.64
CA ASP A 14 9.59 38.00 1.43
C ASP A 14 10.78 37.69 2.38
N GLU A 15 11.24 36.45 2.42
CA GLU A 15 12.32 36.05 3.32
C GLU A 15 13.71 36.46 2.82
N LEU A 16 14.59 36.84 3.75
CA LEU A 16 15.96 37.12 3.43
C LEU A 16 16.72 35.84 3.05
N PRO A 17 17.66 35.91 2.08
CA PRO A 17 18.46 34.74 1.66
C PRO A 17 19.13 33.99 2.81
N GLU A 18 19.66 34.71 3.78
CA GLU A 18 20.33 34.16 4.96
C GLU A 18 19.37 33.40 5.88
N ASN A 19 18.12 33.87 6.02
CA ASN A 19 17.09 33.17 6.78
C ASN A 19 16.75 31.83 6.12
N LEU A 20 16.57 31.82 4.80
CA LEU A 20 16.25 30.63 4.01
C LEU A 20 17.35 29.56 4.09
N LEU A 21 18.63 29.98 4.08
CA LEU A 21 19.75 29.05 4.19
C LEU A 21 19.95 28.48 5.59
N ASN A 22 19.45 29.18 6.62
CA ASN A 22 19.52 28.74 8.03
C ASN A 22 18.25 28.01 8.51
N LEU A 23 17.28 27.74 7.62
CA LEU A 23 16.07 26.98 7.99
C LEU A 23 16.42 25.58 8.50
N GLU A 24 15.86 25.19 9.63
CA GLU A 24 15.90 23.83 10.12
C GLU A 24 14.95 22.93 9.32
N ILE A 25 15.46 22.30 8.27
CA ILE A 25 14.70 21.45 7.37
C ILE A 25 15.03 19.98 7.65
N ALA A 26 13.99 19.14 7.81
CA ALA A 26 14.17 17.71 8.01
C ALA A 26 15.06 17.08 6.92
N PRO A 27 15.96 16.15 7.26
CA PRO A 27 16.95 15.60 6.31
C PRO A 27 16.35 14.97 5.04
N ASN A 28 15.13 14.44 5.15
CA ASN A 28 14.40 13.79 4.07
C ASN A 28 13.43 14.72 3.31
N ASP A 29 13.28 15.99 3.73
CA ASP A 29 12.46 16.98 3.03
C ASP A 29 13.29 17.68 1.94
N HIS A 30 13.38 17.01 0.81
CA HIS A 30 14.15 17.49 -0.34
C HIS A 30 13.44 18.61 -1.11
N ILE A 31 12.10 18.73 -1.00
CA ILE A 31 11.34 19.78 -1.72
C ILE A 31 11.55 21.12 -1.03
N THR A 32 11.33 21.20 0.28
CA THR A 32 11.53 22.44 1.04
C THR A 32 12.99 22.90 0.95
N ARG A 33 13.94 21.98 1.10
CA ARG A 33 15.38 22.29 0.97
C ARG A 33 15.73 22.88 -0.41
N TRP A 34 15.21 22.28 -1.48
CA TRP A 34 15.40 22.78 -2.83
C TRP A 34 14.79 24.18 -3.00
N ALA A 35 13.54 24.37 -2.53
CA ALA A 35 12.83 25.65 -2.63
C ALA A 35 13.55 26.77 -1.89
N ALA A 36 13.97 26.54 -0.64
CA ALA A 36 14.72 27.49 0.16
C ALA A 36 16.07 27.85 -0.52
N THR A 37 16.79 26.85 -1.03
CA THR A 37 18.05 27.07 -1.76
C THR A 37 17.82 27.85 -3.04
N TYR A 38 16.79 27.52 -3.82
CA TYR A 38 16.43 28.25 -5.05
C TYR A 38 16.16 29.73 -4.75
N MET A 39 15.28 30.02 -3.79
CA MET A 39 14.88 31.37 -3.42
C MET A 39 16.04 32.20 -2.81
N ALA A 40 16.96 31.53 -2.11
CA ALA A 40 18.13 32.20 -1.55
C ALA A 40 19.16 32.63 -2.60
N HIS A 41 19.31 31.88 -3.69
CA HIS A 41 20.33 32.11 -4.72
C HIS A 41 19.82 32.80 -5.99
N THR A 42 18.50 32.91 -6.17
CA THR A 42 17.90 33.48 -7.37
C THR A 42 17.47 34.93 -7.11
N ALA A 43 18.00 35.86 -7.90
CA ALA A 43 17.63 37.26 -7.79
C ALA A 43 16.20 37.53 -8.27
N ASP A 44 15.77 36.82 -9.30
CA ASP A 44 14.42 36.91 -9.85
C ASP A 44 13.54 35.80 -9.22
N ARG A 45 12.77 36.22 -8.25
CA ARG A 45 11.89 35.33 -7.47
C ARG A 45 10.50 35.17 -8.10
N ASP A 46 10.39 35.24 -9.42
CA ASP A 46 9.12 35.03 -10.14
C ASP A 46 8.64 33.57 -10.00
N LEU A 47 7.36 33.42 -9.65
CA LEU A 47 6.73 32.10 -9.46
C LEU A 47 6.84 31.20 -10.70
N SER A 48 6.60 31.77 -11.90
CA SER A 48 6.64 31.00 -13.16
C SER A 48 8.03 30.39 -13.37
N LYS A 49 9.09 31.17 -13.10
CA LYS A 49 10.49 30.70 -13.21
C LYS A 49 10.80 29.62 -12.18
N MET A 50 10.29 29.75 -10.96
CA MET A 50 10.46 28.73 -9.94
C MET A 50 9.72 27.43 -10.31
N LEU A 51 8.52 27.51 -10.88
CA LEU A 51 7.77 26.35 -11.37
C LEU A 51 8.50 25.67 -12.54
N ASP A 52 9.05 26.44 -13.48
CA ASP A 52 9.87 25.92 -14.57
C ASP A 52 11.12 25.21 -14.03
N ALA A 53 11.82 25.81 -13.07
CA ALA A 53 12.97 25.20 -12.42
C ALA A 53 12.60 23.93 -11.66
N ALA A 54 11.42 23.88 -11.05
CA ALA A 54 10.90 22.66 -10.40
C ALA A 54 10.69 21.52 -11.39
N LEU A 55 10.23 21.80 -12.60
CA LEU A 55 10.07 20.81 -13.68
C LEU A 55 11.43 20.32 -14.22
N GLN A 56 12.50 21.09 -14.04
CA GLN A 56 13.87 20.69 -14.42
C GLN A 56 14.60 19.88 -13.32
N ARG A 57 14.02 19.70 -12.14
CA ARG A 57 14.61 18.79 -11.15
C ARG A 57 14.68 17.37 -11.70
N THR A 58 15.78 16.70 -11.40
CA THR A 58 16.06 15.36 -11.93
C THR A 58 15.89 14.27 -10.88
N TYR A 59 15.44 13.10 -11.33
CA TYR A 59 15.30 11.92 -10.50
C TYR A 59 15.84 10.69 -11.22
N SER A 60 16.54 9.84 -10.49
CA SER A 60 17.04 8.57 -11.06
C SER A 60 15.88 7.66 -11.48
N ALA A 61 16.02 7.02 -12.63
CA ALA A 61 15.13 5.98 -13.11
C ALA A 61 15.62 4.55 -12.75
N SER A 62 16.67 4.43 -11.91
CA SER A 62 17.24 3.13 -11.53
C SER A 62 16.28 2.31 -10.65
N PRO A 63 16.08 1.00 -10.95
CA PRO A 63 15.26 0.09 -10.13
C PRO A 63 16.02 -0.49 -8.92
N ALA A 64 17.27 -0.10 -8.69
CA ALA A 64 18.12 -0.66 -7.61
C ALA A 64 17.64 -0.31 -6.20
N GLU A 65 16.74 0.66 -6.05
CA GLU A 65 16.22 1.12 -4.77
C GLU A 65 14.94 0.37 -4.37
N ARG A 66 14.83 0.07 -3.06
CA ARG A 66 13.62 -0.46 -2.45
C ARG A 66 12.86 0.65 -1.74
N PHE A 67 11.54 0.66 -1.92
CA PHE A 67 10.66 1.69 -1.35
C PHE A 67 9.78 1.10 -0.27
N PHE A 68 9.69 1.78 0.86
CA PHE A 68 8.77 1.42 1.92
C PHE A 68 7.40 2.02 1.62
N THR A 69 6.38 1.17 1.52
CA THR A 69 4.98 1.56 1.28
C THR A 69 4.09 0.99 2.38
N GLY A 70 2.82 1.39 2.45
CA GLY A 70 1.86 0.79 3.38
C GLY A 70 1.68 -0.72 3.24
N GLY A 71 2.10 -1.32 2.11
CA GLY A 71 2.13 -2.76 1.87
C GLY A 71 3.50 -3.42 2.12
N GLY A 72 4.43 -2.73 2.81
CA GLY A 72 5.78 -3.21 3.10
C GLY A 72 6.83 -2.75 2.08
N LEU A 73 7.96 -3.46 2.04
CA LEU A 73 9.10 -3.14 1.17
C LEU A 73 8.81 -3.57 -0.28
N GLN A 74 8.75 -2.61 -1.19
CA GLN A 74 8.41 -2.81 -2.60
C GLN A 74 9.58 -2.44 -3.52
N VAL A 75 9.66 -3.14 -4.65
CA VAL A 75 10.53 -2.80 -5.78
C VAL A 75 9.64 -2.37 -6.93
N PHE A 76 9.94 -1.20 -7.50
CA PHE A 76 9.24 -0.70 -8.68
C PHE A 76 10.18 -0.76 -9.90
N ASN A 77 9.59 -0.88 -11.09
CA ASN A 77 10.32 -0.93 -12.35
C ASN A 77 9.75 0.10 -13.33
N ASN A 78 10.58 0.52 -14.28
CA ASN A 78 10.10 1.24 -15.44
C ASN A 78 9.42 0.29 -16.41
N PHE A 79 8.58 0.84 -17.28
CA PHE A 79 7.95 0.05 -18.35
C PHE A 79 8.99 -0.47 -19.36
N GLN A 80 10.00 0.34 -19.66
CA GLN A 80 11.08 -0.01 -20.59
C GLN A 80 12.42 -0.03 -19.86
N LYS A 81 13.14 -1.17 -19.93
CA LYS A 81 14.45 -1.35 -19.29
C LYS A 81 15.53 -0.35 -19.74
N LYS A 82 15.43 0.19 -20.98
CA LYS A 82 16.38 1.20 -21.48
C LYS A 82 16.37 2.50 -20.65
N GLU A 83 15.34 2.72 -19.86
CA GLU A 83 15.19 3.89 -19.00
C GLU A 83 15.92 3.76 -17.67
N ASP A 84 16.28 2.53 -17.27
CA ASP A 84 16.80 2.22 -15.92
C ASP A 84 18.13 2.94 -15.59
N SER A 85 18.90 3.35 -16.60
CA SER A 85 20.18 4.08 -16.43
C SER A 85 20.04 5.60 -16.52
N ARG A 86 18.84 6.11 -16.77
CA ARG A 86 18.60 7.53 -16.97
C ARG A 86 18.41 8.29 -15.64
N VAL A 87 18.64 9.61 -15.72
CA VAL A 87 18.32 10.57 -14.65
C VAL A 87 17.54 11.73 -15.31
N PRO A 88 16.31 11.48 -15.77
CA PRO A 88 15.52 12.47 -16.48
C PRO A 88 15.00 13.57 -15.54
N THR A 89 14.62 14.71 -16.13
CA THR A 89 13.87 15.74 -15.43
C THR A 89 12.43 15.28 -15.13
N VAL A 90 11.75 15.98 -14.22
CA VAL A 90 10.32 15.77 -13.96
C VAL A 90 9.52 15.92 -15.26
N LEU A 91 9.83 16.95 -16.05
CA LEU A 91 9.15 17.23 -17.32
C LEU A 91 9.37 16.11 -18.36
N GLU A 92 10.60 15.63 -18.53
CA GLU A 92 10.93 14.51 -19.43
C GLU A 92 10.24 13.24 -18.96
N SER A 93 10.26 12.95 -17.64
CA SER A 93 9.60 11.80 -17.07
C SER A 93 8.10 11.81 -17.33
N LEU A 94 7.46 12.99 -17.30
CA LEU A 94 6.04 13.14 -17.63
C LEU A 94 5.79 12.87 -19.11
N LYS A 95 6.57 13.49 -19.99
CA LYS A 95 6.41 13.36 -21.46
C LYS A 95 6.62 11.92 -21.94
N GLU A 96 7.56 11.21 -21.33
CA GLU A 96 7.96 9.86 -21.75
C GLU A 96 7.36 8.74 -20.88
N SER A 97 6.56 9.10 -19.86
CA SER A 97 5.91 8.16 -18.93
C SER A 97 6.90 7.26 -18.18
N ILE A 98 8.04 7.81 -17.75
CA ILE A 98 9.07 7.07 -16.99
C ILE A 98 8.61 6.95 -15.53
N ASN A 99 8.43 5.73 -15.04
CA ASN A 99 7.75 5.46 -13.78
C ASN A 99 8.57 5.82 -12.52
N LEU A 100 9.82 5.36 -12.44
CA LEU A 100 10.62 5.45 -11.22
C LEU A 100 10.93 6.88 -10.73
N PRO A 101 11.14 7.89 -11.59
CA PRO A 101 11.21 9.28 -11.17
C PRO A 101 9.96 9.74 -10.42
N PHE A 102 8.75 9.32 -10.84
CA PHE A 102 7.52 9.67 -10.13
C PHE A 102 7.36 8.95 -8.80
N VAL A 103 7.84 7.71 -8.67
CA VAL A 103 7.89 7.01 -7.38
C VAL A 103 8.77 7.78 -6.38
N ARG A 104 9.91 8.31 -6.84
CA ARG A 104 10.82 9.13 -6.02
C ARG A 104 10.24 10.50 -5.70
N LEU A 105 9.62 11.14 -6.68
CA LEU A 105 8.91 12.41 -6.47
C LEU A 105 7.77 12.24 -5.47
N MET A 106 7.00 11.15 -5.55
CA MET A 106 5.95 10.84 -4.57
C MET A 106 6.52 10.65 -3.17
N ARG A 107 7.67 9.98 -3.02
CA ARG A 107 8.37 9.87 -1.73
C ARG A 107 8.74 11.25 -1.18
N ASP A 108 9.24 12.14 -2.01
CA ASP A 108 9.60 13.50 -1.60
C ASP A 108 8.36 14.31 -1.21
N ILE A 109 7.22 14.15 -1.91
CA ILE A 109 5.93 14.76 -1.55
C ILE A 109 5.45 14.26 -0.17
N VAL A 110 5.54 12.97 0.08
CA VAL A 110 5.17 12.37 1.38
C VAL A 110 6.10 12.90 2.48
N ALA A 111 7.40 13.01 2.22
CA ALA A 111 8.37 13.56 3.16
C ALA A 111 8.07 15.02 3.49
N TYR A 112 7.77 15.86 2.49
CA TYR A 112 7.31 17.23 2.65
C TYR A 112 6.05 17.31 3.52
N SER A 113 5.01 16.56 3.17
CA SER A 113 3.74 16.56 3.92
C SER A 113 3.93 16.12 5.37
N SER A 114 4.83 15.17 5.63
CA SER A 114 5.11 14.67 6.97
C SER A 114 6.00 15.59 7.80
N SER A 115 6.82 16.43 7.17
CA SER A 115 7.82 17.27 7.84
C SER A 115 7.37 18.71 7.91
N TYR A 116 6.97 19.30 6.80
CA TYR A 116 6.63 20.71 6.71
C TYR A 116 5.19 21.00 7.15
N GLN A 117 4.20 20.37 6.51
CA GLN A 117 2.78 20.63 6.82
C GLN A 117 2.38 20.24 8.24
N THR A 118 2.98 19.19 8.79
CA THR A 118 2.67 18.70 10.16
C THR A 118 3.67 19.19 11.21
N ALA A 119 4.52 20.14 10.88
CA ALA A 119 5.63 20.61 11.73
C ALA A 119 6.51 19.46 12.24
N GLY A 120 6.71 18.43 11.43
CA GLY A 120 7.52 17.27 11.76
C GLY A 120 6.89 16.29 12.77
N SER A 121 5.68 16.58 13.28
CA SER A 121 5.07 15.78 14.34
C SER A 121 4.89 14.31 13.97
N THR A 122 4.43 14.01 12.75
CA THR A 122 4.26 12.63 12.27
C THR A 122 5.59 11.90 12.15
N SER A 123 6.63 12.56 11.62
CA SER A 123 7.97 11.97 11.50
C SER A 123 8.58 11.69 12.88
N LEU A 124 8.38 12.60 13.86
CA LEU A 124 8.83 12.41 15.23
C LEU A 124 8.09 11.27 15.92
N LEU A 125 6.78 11.15 15.72
CA LEU A 125 5.98 10.05 16.25
C LEU A 125 6.40 8.69 15.69
N LEU A 126 6.75 8.61 14.40
CA LEU A 126 7.20 7.36 13.79
C LEU A 126 8.60 6.94 14.24
N LYS A 127 9.47 7.90 14.60
CA LYS A 127 10.84 7.64 15.08
C LYS A 127 10.93 7.30 16.56
N ASN A 128 9.96 7.76 17.36
CA ASN A 128 9.94 7.53 18.80
C ASN A 128 8.90 6.44 19.14
N ASP A 129 9.36 5.22 19.30
CA ASP A 129 8.52 4.06 19.62
C ASP A 129 7.88 4.10 21.01
N LYS A 130 8.37 4.98 21.89
CA LYS A 130 7.85 5.19 23.25
C LYS A 130 6.86 6.36 23.37
N ASP A 131 6.63 7.13 22.31
CA ASP A 131 5.67 8.24 22.35
C ASP A 131 4.23 7.69 22.35
N PRO A 132 3.42 7.97 23.38
CA PRO A 132 2.05 7.44 23.46
C PRO A 132 1.14 7.90 22.30
N ARG A 133 1.45 9.04 21.67
CA ARG A 133 0.70 9.54 20.50
C ARG A 133 0.95 8.69 19.25
N ARG A 134 2.09 7.97 19.20
CA ARG A 134 2.41 7.06 18.09
C ARG A 134 1.38 5.93 18.00
N GLU A 135 1.01 5.37 19.14
CA GLU A 135 0.01 4.29 19.21
C GLU A 135 -1.34 4.75 18.65
N ASP A 136 -1.81 5.93 19.05
CA ASP A 136 -3.07 6.51 18.57
C ASP A 136 -3.00 6.85 17.07
N TYR A 137 -1.85 7.34 16.59
CA TYR A 137 -1.61 7.59 15.16
C TYR A 137 -1.68 6.30 14.34
N LEU A 138 -0.97 5.25 14.77
CA LEU A 138 -0.97 3.96 14.08
C LEU A 138 -2.35 3.31 14.07
N ARG A 139 -3.08 3.43 15.18
CA ARG A 139 -4.45 2.94 15.28
C ARG A 139 -5.38 3.63 14.28
N ARG A 140 -5.34 4.96 14.21
CA ARG A 140 -6.12 5.74 13.23
C ARG A 140 -5.72 5.45 11.79
N PHE A 141 -4.42 5.26 11.53
CA PHE A 141 -3.92 4.85 10.22
C PHE A 141 -4.48 3.49 9.83
N ALA A 142 -4.36 2.48 10.69
CA ALA A 142 -4.88 1.13 10.45
C ALA A 142 -6.39 1.14 10.19
N ASP A 143 -7.16 1.92 10.94
CA ASP A 143 -8.60 2.06 10.76
C ASP A 143 -8.95 2.71 9.42
N LYS A 144 -8.25 3.76 9.02
CA LYS A 144 -8.48 4.46 7.76
C LYS A 144 -8.15 3.58 6.55
N GLU A 145 -6.94 3.02 6.53
CA GLU A 145 -6.48 2.17 5.43
C GLU A 145 -7.30 0.87 5.35
N GLY A 146 -7.51 0.20 6.47
CA GLY A 146 -8.30 -1.02 6.52
C GLY A 146 -9.74 -0.81 6.07
N SER A 147 -10.37 0.31 6.44
CA SER A 147 -11.73 0.66 5.99
C SER A 147 -11.79 0.93 4.48
N ALA A 148 -10.75 1.55 3.91
CA ALA A 148 -10.67 1.78 2.46
C ALA A 148 -10.59 0.46 1.68
N PHE A 149 -9.78 -0.50 2.15
CA PHE A 149 -9.70 -1.84 1.56
C PHE A 149 -11.01 -2.61 1.72
N LEU A 150 -11.61 -2.60 2.91
CA LEU A 150 -12.92 -3.24 3.13
C LEU A 150 -13.99 -2.67 2.20
N GLN A 151 -14.03 -1.36 1.98
CA GLN A 151 -14.98 -0.73 1.06
C GLN A 151 -14.80 -1.22 -0.38
N ARG A 152 -13.53 -1.39 -0.81
CA ARG A 152 -13.20 -1.95 -2.14
C ARG A 152 -13.71 -3.38 -2.28
N PHE A 153 -13.42 -4.22 -1.28
CA PHE A 153 -13.86 -5.62 -1.30
C PHE A 153 -15.37 -5.74 -1.15
N TRP A 154 -16.00 -4.93 -0.29
CA TRP A 154 -17.45 -4.88 -0.17
C TRP A 154 -18.13 -4.60 -1.51
N ARG A 155 -17.66 -3.59 -2.25
CA ARG A 155 -18.18 -3.26 -3.58
C ARG A 155 -18.04 -4.41 -4.58
N LYS A 156 -16.97 -5.20 -4.47
CA LYS A 156 -16.72 -6.38 -5.30
C LYS A 156 -17.74 -7.49 -5.06
N TYR A 157 -18.20 -7.65 -3.82
CA TYR A 157 -18.97 -8.82 -3.39
C TYR A 157 -20.43 -8.56 -3.00
N GLN A 158 -20.83 -7.34 -2.65
CA GLN A 158 -22.15 -7.03 -2.05
C GLN A 158 -23.37 -7.44 -2.89
N LYS A 159 -23.24 -7.48 -4.24
CA LYS A 159 -24.34 -7.79 -5.17
C LYS A 159 -24.31 -9.25 -5.64
N LYS A 160 -23.47 -10.08 -5.06
CA LYS A 160 -23.27 -11.47 -5.46
C LYS A 160 -23.90 -12.41 -4.45
N THR A 161 -24.40 -13.56 -4.92
CA THR A 161 -24.79 -14.68 -4.07
C THR A 161 -23.57 -15.23 -3.34
N GLU A 162 -23.75 -16.06 -2.34
CA GLU A 162 -22.64 -16.70 -1.62
C GLU A 162 -21.76 -17.53 -2.56
N GLU A 163 -22.37 -18.33 -3.40
CA GLU A 163 -21.68 -19.16 -4.41
C GLU A 163 -20.88 -18.29 -5.41
N ASP A 164 -21.49 -17.23 -5.92
CA ASP A 164 -20.82 -16.29 -6.84
C ASP A 164 -19.65 -15.56 -6.19
N ARG A 165 -19.74 -15.25 -4.89
CA ARG A 165 -18.62 -14.63 -4.14
C ARG A 165 -17.43 -15.56 -4.08
N LEU A 166 -17.65 -16.82 -3.68
CA LEU A 166 -16.61 -17.84 -3.61
C LEU A 166 -16.02 -18.11 -5.00
N THR A 167 -16.86 -18.30 -6.00
CA THR A 167 -16.43 -18.51 -7.39
C THR A 167 -15.54 -17.34 -7.87
N THR A 168 -16.02 -16.09 -7.72
CA THR A 168 -15.27 -14.89 -8.11
C THR A 168 -13.93 -14.79 -7.37
N PHE A 169 -13.90 -15.18 -6.10
CA PHE A 169 -12.68 -15.14 -5.32
C PHE A 169 -11.69 -16.20 -5.78
N PHE A 170 -12.12 -17.46 -5.92
CA PHE A 170 -11.26 -18.55 -6.33
C PHE A 170 -10.76 -18.43 -7.77
N GLU A 171 -11.55 -17.85 -8.70
CA GLU A 171 -11.11 -17.56 -10.06
C GLU A 171 -10.01 -16.52 -10.11
N GLY A 172 -10.02 -15.54 -9.21
CA GLY A 172 -8.96 -14.53 -9.07
C GLY A 172 -7.69 -15.04 -8.41
N LEU A 173 -7.70 -16.25 -7.85
CA LEU A 173 -6.58 -16.82 -7.14
C LEU A 173 -5.67 -17.61 -8.10
N LYS A 174 -4.34 -17.49 -7.94
CA LYS A 174 -3.44 -18.38 -8.66
C LYS A 174 -3.69 -19.83 -8.18
N GLN A 175 -4.05 -20.70 -9.13
CA GLN A 175 -4.41 -22.09 -8.85
C GLN A 175 -3.14 -22.89 -8.48
N THR A 176 -2.89 -23.04 -7.18
CA THR A 176 -1.84 -23.92 -6.62
C THR A 176 -2.39 -24.65 -5.40
N PRO A 177 -1.91 -25.88 -5.11
CA PRO A 177 -2.44 -26.70 -4.01
C PRO A 177 -2.48 -25.97 -2.67
N ASP A 178 -1.35 -25.37 -2.25
CA ASP A 178 -1.25 -24.66 -0.96
C ASP A 178 -2.20 -23.47 -0.87
N ARG A 179 -2.33 -22.66 -1.94
CA ARG A 179 -3.22 -21.48 -1.92
C ARG A 179 -4.67 -21.86 -1.86
N LEU A 180 -5.08 -22.82 -2.70
CA LEU A 180 -6.46 -23.31 -2.69
C LEU A 180 -6.81 -23.99 -1.38
N ALA A 181 -5.93 -24.83 -0.83
CA ALA A 181 -6.13 -25.50 0.43
C ALA A 181 -6.26 -24.51 1.60
N ALA A 182 -5.32 -23.55 1.71
CA ALA A 182 -5.33 -22.55 2.77
C ALA A 182 -6.62 -21.74 2.78
N VAL A 183 -7.05 -21.24 1.62
CA VAL A 183 -8.26 -20.43 1.51
C VAL A 183 -9.52 -21.25 1.71
N HIS A 184 -9.60 -22.43 1.11
CA HIS A 184 -10.76 -23.30 1.27
C HIS A 184 -10.99 -23.64 2.75
N ARG A 185 -9.93 -24.08 3.45
CA ARG A 185 -10.02 -24.43 4.88
C ARG A 185 -10.29 -23.24 5.79
N TYR A 186 -9.95 -22.03 5.37
CA TYR A 186 -10.30 -20.80 6.09
C TYR A 186 -11.77 -20.40 5.88
N LEU A 187 -12.24 -20.39 4.62
CA LEU A 187 -13.61 -19.97 4.29
C LEU A 187 -14.67 -21.03 4.59
N LEU A 188 -14.30 -22.30 4.47
CA LEU A 188 -15.18 -23.46 4.68
C LEU A 188 -14.56 -24.40 5.72
N PRO A 189 -14.44 -23.97 6.99
CA PRO A 189 -13.74 -24.73 8.04
C PRO A 189 -14.41 -26.07 8.35
N ASP A 190 -15.74 -26.17 8.17
CA ASP A 190 -16.53 -27.34 8.45
C ASP A 190 -16.62 -28.32 7.28
N SER A 191 -15.96 -28.02 6.15
CA SER A 191 -15.92 -28.89 4.98
C SER A 191 -15.20 -30.19 5.32
N ASP A 192 -15.86 -31.33 5.04
CA ASP A 192 -15.26 -32.65 5.21
C ASP A 192 -14.17 -32.93 4.17
N PHE A 193 -13.43 -34.01 4.40
CA PHE A 193 -12.32 -34.41 3.52
C PHE A 193 -12.78 -34.71 2.09
N ALA A 194 -13.96 -35.34 1.91
CA ALA A 194 -14.44 -35.70 0.58
C ALA A 194 -14.76 -34.46 -0.26
N THR A 195 -15.45 -33.48 0.34
CA THR A 195 -15.77 -32.19 -0.30
C THR A 195 -14.49 -31.41 -0.63
N PHE A 196 -13.54 -31.37 0.30
CA PHE A 196 -12.26 -30.71 0.08
C PHE A 196 -11.45 -31.37 -1.05
N SER A 197 -11.42 -32.71 -1.06
CA SER A 197 -10.74 -33.50 -2.09
C SER A 197 -11.33 -33.23 -3.48
N ALA A 198 -12.66 -33.29 -3.60
CA ALA A 198 -13.36 -33.00 -4.85
C ALA A 198 -13.07 -31.56 -5.35
N PHE A 199 -13.06 -30.59 -4.44
CA PHE A 199 -12.74 -29.20 -4.76
C PHE A 199 -11.33 -29.06 -5.35
N LEU A 200 -10.30 -29.68 -4.73
CA LEU A 200 -8.93 -29.59 -5.24
C LEU A 200 -8.76 -30.30 -6.58
N GLN A 201 -9.32 -31.51 -6.73
CA GLN A 201 -9.24 -32.27 -7.98
C GLN A 201 -9.93 -31.55 -9.14
N GLN A 202 -11.07 -30.92 -8.89
CA GLN A 202 -11.78 -30.13 -9.91
C GLN A 202 -10.97 -28.92 -10.37
N ARG A 203 -10.24 -28.25 -9.46
CA ARG A 203 -9.51 -27.01 -9.77
C ARG A 203 -8.08 -27.23 -10.23
N LEU A 204 -7.51 -28.39 -9.93
CA LEU A 204 -6.13 -28.76 -10.23
C LEU A 204 -6.05 -30.11 -10.98
N PRO A 205 -6.77 -30.29 -12.10
CA PRO A 205 -6.81 -31.58 -12.78
C PRO A 205 -5.44 -32.02 -13.32
N GLU A 206 -4.54 -31.05 -13.63
CA GLU A 206 -3.20 -31.33 -14.16
C GLU A 206 -2.15 -31.68 -13.08
N GLU A 207 -2.43 -31.39 -11.81
CA GLU A 207 -1.45 -31.56 -10.72
C GLU A 207 -1.34 -33.01 -10.24
N ASN A 208 -2.25 -33.92 -10.68
CA ASN A 208 -2.27 -35.35 -10.33
C ASN A 208 -2.09 -35.62 -8.83
N LEU A 209 -2.75 -34.84 -7.97
CA LEU A 209 -2.66 -34.94 -6.52
C LEU A 209 -3.16 -36.33 -6.05
N THR A 210 -2.32 -37.03 -5.31
CA THR A 210 -2.71 -38.29 -4.66
C THR A 210 -3.60 -38.03 -3.44
N VAL A 211 -4.32 -39.07 -3.00
CA VAL A 211 -5.12 -39.00 -1.75
C VAL A 211 -4.24 -38.57 -0.57
N LYS A 212 -2.99 -39.02 -0.52
CA LYS A 212 -2.04 -38.66 0.52
C LYS A 212 -1.68 -37.19 0.47
N ASP A 213 -1.39 -36.63 -0.71
CA ASP A 213 -1.08 -35.22 -0.87
C ASP A 213 -2.26 -34.33 -0.42
N ILE A 214 -3.48 -34.74 -0.76
CA ILE A 214 -4.70 -34.03 -0.36
C ILE A 214 -4.91 -34.12 1.16
N ASP A 215 -4.66 -35.27 1.77
CA ASP A 215 -4.77 -35.47 3.23
C ASP A 215 -3.73 -34.57 3.97
N GLU A 216 -2.51 -34.53 3.48
CA GLU A 216 -1.47 -33.63 4.03
C GLU A 216 -1.90 -32.16 3.98
N LEU A 217 -2.48 -31.71 2.85
CA LEU A 217 -3.00 -30.35 2.70
C LEU A 217 -4.19 -30.08 3.62
N TYR A 218 -5.12 -31.03 3.71
CA TYR A 218 -6.30 -30.93 4.57
C TYR A 218 -5.93 -30.74 6.04
N ASN A 219 -4.96 -31.52 6.50
CA ASN A 219 -4.47 -31.47 7.87
C ASN A 219 -3.58 -30.25 8.12
N LYS A 220 -2.70 -29.90 7.17
CA LYS A 220 -1.79 -28.73 7.26
C LYS A 220 -2.58 -27.43 7.43
N TYR A 221 -3.63 -27.24 6.64
CA TYR A 221 -4.43 -26.02 6.63
C TYR A 221 -5.73 -26.12 7.44
N GLY A 222 -5.79 -27.05 8.39
CA GLY A 222 -6.96 -27.22 9.26
C GLY A 222 -7.30 -25.95 10.05
N PRO A 223 -8.54 -25.82 10.53
CA PRO A 223 -9.01 -24.66 11.27
C PRO A 223 -8.10 -24.29 12.43
N GLY A 224 -7.80 -23.01 12.61
CA GLY A 224 -6.94 -22.49 13.69
C GLY A 224 -5.45 -22.75 13.57
N LYS A 225 -4.98 -23.40 12.50
CA LYS A 225 -3.54 -23.67 12.29
C LYS A 225 -2.75 -22.41 11.89
N PHE A 226 -3.38 -21.48 11.23
CA PHE A 226 -2.76 -20.25 10.71
C PHE A 226 -3.59 -19.03 11.09
N SER A 227 -2.92 -17.93 11.39
CA SER A 227 -3.58 -16.63 11.58
C SER A 227 -4.18 -16.11 10.27
N LEU A 228 -5.05 -15.11 10.35
CA LEU A 228 -5.59 -14.41 9.17
C LEU A 228 -4.47 -13.84 8.29
N MET A 229 -3.41 -13.32 8.91
CA MET A 229 -2.23 -12.79 8.21
C MET A 229 -1.47 -13.88 7.45
N ASP A 230 -1.24 -15.03 8.10
CA ASP A 230 -0.57 -16.16 7.46
C ASP A 230 -1.39 -16.70 6.28
N GLN A 231 -2.71 -16.82 6.44
CA GLN A 231 -3.61 -17.23 5.35
C GLN A 231 -3.51 -16.28 4.15
N GLY A 232 -3.57 -14.97 4.40
CA GLY A 232 -3.39 -13.95 3.37
C GLY A 232 -2.03 -14.03 2.67
N TYR A 233 -0.96 -14.25 3.46
CA TYR A 233 0.40 -14.42 2.93
C TYR A 233 0.55 -15.66 2.05
N ILE A 234 0.07 -16.81 2.51
CA ILE A 234 0.12 -18.08 1.78
C ILE A 234 -0.66 -17.96 0.47
N ALA A 235 -1.89 -17.46 0.55
CA ALA A 235 -2.76 -17.32 -0.60
C ALA A 235 -2.36 -16.18 -1.55
N ARG A 236 -1.51 -15.25 -1.11
CA ARG A 236 -1.17 -14.00 -1.82
C ARG A 236 -2.39 -13.12 -2.09
N VAL A 237 -3.25 -13.02 -1.10
CA VAL A 237 -4.43 -12.16 -1.09
C VAL A 237 -4.42 -11.26 0.13
N HIS A 238 -5.19 -10.20 0.07
CA HIS A 238 -5.28 -9.28 1.20
C HIS A 238 -6.04 -9.94 2.37
N PRO A 239 -5.49 -9.97 3.60
CA PRO A 239 -6.14 -10.64 4.73
C PRO A 239 -7.58 -10.17 4.99
N LEU A 240 -7.86 -8.86 4.88
CA LEU A 240 -9.21 -8.32 5.05
C LEU A 240 -10.20 -8.77 3.97
N GLU A 241 -9.73 -9.20 2.79
CA GLU A 241 -10.62 -9.80 1.78
C GLU A 241 -11.10 -11.17 2.22
N LEU A 242 -10.19 -12.01 2.74
CA LEU A 242 -10.53 -13.31 3.33
C LEU A 242 -11.50 -13.15 4.50
N TRP A 243 -11.18 -12.24 5.42
CA TRP A 243 -12.01 -11.98 6.57
C TRP A 243 -13.42 -11.52 6.15
N LEU A 244 -13.52 -10.61 5.19
CA LEU A 244 -14.80 -10.09 4.73
C LEU A 244 -15.68 -11.18 4.12
N LEU A 245 -15.10 -12.07 3.31
CA LEU A 245 -15.85 -13.20 2.73
C LEU A 245 -16.40 -14.11 3.84
N SER A 246 -15.58 -14.49 4.81
CA SER A 246 -16.03 -15.28 5.97
C SER A 246 -17.09 -14.53 6.79
N PHE A 247 -16.96 -13.21 6.96
CA PHE A 247 -17.95 -12.41 7.65
C PHE A 247 -19.29 -12.39 6.91
N MET A 248 -19.27 -12.20 5.58
CA MET A 248 -20.50 -12.18 4.75
C MET A 248 -21.21 -13.53 4.68
N GLN A 249 -20.47 -14.64 4.77
CA GLN A 249 -21.06 -15.98 4.87
C GLN A 249 -21.81 -16.17 6.19
N LYS A 250 -21.19 -15.75 7.30
CA LYS A 250 -21.79 -15.87 8.65
C LYS A 250 -22.92 -14.86 8.89
N ASN A 251 -22.91 -13.74 8.15
CA ASN A 251 -23.84 -12.63 8.33
C ASN A 251 -24.38 -12.17 6.97
N PRO A 252 -25.22 -12.98 6.29
CA PRO A 252 -25.63 -12.71 4.91
C PRO A 252 -26.48 -11.43 4.73
N GLN A 253 -27.07 -10.92 5.81
CA GLN A 253 -27.87 -9.69 5.81
C GLN A 253 -27.12 -8.46 6.36
N ALA A 254 -25.85 -8.62 6.71
CA ALA A 254 -25.07 -7.53 7.29
C ALA A 254 -24.91 -6.37 6.32
N THR A 255 -24.87 -5.17 6.87
CA THR A 255 -24.55 -3.93 6.16
C THR A 255 -23.03 -3.69 6.13
N PHE A 256 -22.60 -2.79 5.24
CA PHE A 256 -21.19 -2.38 5.22
C PHE A 256 -20.74 -1.76 6.56
N LYS A 257 -21.62 -1.00 7.22
CA LYS A 257 -21.33 -0.40 8.52
C LYS A 257 -21.02 -1.46 9.57
N GLU A 258 -21.84 -2.51 9.66
CA GLU A 258 -21.61 -3.64 10.57
C GLU A 258 -20.31 -4.37 10.24
N ALA A 259 -19.96 -4.54 8.97
CA ALA A 259 -18.69 -5.13 8.57
C ALA A 259 -17.49 -4.27 9.01
N VAL A 260 -17.58 -2.94 8.90
CA VAL A 260 -16.54 -2.02 9.40
C VAL A 260 -16.42 -2.10 10.92
N GLU A 261 -17.52 -2.11 11.66
CA GLU A 261 -17.52 -2.23 13.11
C GLU A 261 -16.91 -3.57 13.56
N ALA A 262 -17.34 -4.68 12.97
CA ALA A 262 -16.86 -6.03 13.30
C ALA A 262 -15.39 -6.28 12.94
N SER A 263 -14.82 -5.55 11.96
CA SER A 263 -13.44 -5.72 11.49
C SER A 263 -12.40 -4.93 12.28
N ALA A 264 -12.78 -4.24 13.34
CA ALA A 264 -11.87 -3.30 14.04
C ALA A 264 -10.56 -3.94 14.48
N GLU A 265 -10.62 -5.12 15.10
CA GLU A 265 -9.44 -5.86 15.54
C GLU A 265 -8.59 -6.32 14.35
N GLN A 266 -9.20 -6.90 13.32
CA GLN A 266 -8.50 -7.39 12.14
C GLN A 266 -7.80 -6.28 11.36
N ARG A 267 -8.41 -5.09 11.28
CA ARG A 267 -7.74 -3.92 10.69
C ARG A 267 -6.48 -3.55 11.45
N GLN A 268 -6.52 -3.58 12.78
CA GLN A 268 -5.34 -3.33 13.60
C GLN A 268 -4.26 -4.40 13.38
N GLN A 269 -4.62 -5.68 13.35
CA GLN A 269 -3.69 -6.80 13.12
C GLN A 269 -3.02 -6.73 11.76
N VAL A 270 -3.73 -6.29 10.70
CA VAL A 270 -3.21 -6.23 9.34
C VAL A 270 -2.22 -5.08 9.13
N TYR A 271 -2.34 -3.96 9.87
CA TYR A 271 -1.55 -2.74 9.65
C TYR A 271 -0.61 -2.38 10.80
N ARG A 272 -0.46 -3.25 11.77
CA ARG A 272 0.46 -3.13 12.91
C ARG A 272 1.46 -4.26 12.92
#